data_eee752b2404de57bdfdc68595abc815b
#
_entry.id   eee752b2404de57bdfdc68595abc815b
#
_cell.length_a   1.000
_cell.length_b   1.000
_cell.length_c   1.000
_cell.angle_alpha   90.00
_cell.angle_beta   90.00
_cell.angle_gamma   90.00
#
_symmetry.space_group_name_H-M   'P 1'
#
loop_
_entity.id
_entity.type
_entity.pdbx_description
1 polymer ?
#
loop_
_entity_poly.entity_id
_entity_poly.type
_entity_poly.pdbx_seq_one_letter_code
_entity_poly.pdbx_strand_id
1 'polypeptide(L)'
;MTIYKNKDIETNIQATHVSLGNIGAQFYTEDENSASIRIYIKHNDKPVNLATAGLTPILSLSMQDGSYFDNEPIDIVLADQGLIQYKIRDNVIKHTGKVKATLRLKSETQSLHASEFSFNILSSGLDEKVAKEINIDLIGDKIEEVLLANASKFKGAKGDKGDTGSQGIQGERGPQGIQGEKGDTGSQGIQGVKGDKGDKGDKGDSVLASPKIYTRDEYNQLATKDNNTLYFISEV
;
A
#
# COMPACT_ATOMS: atom_id res chain seq x y z
N MET A 1 -23.25 -12.32 -29.07
CA MET A 1 -21.98 -12.00 -29.74
C MET A 1 -21.59 -10.63 -29.25
N THR A 2 -20.46 -10.48 -28.56
CA THR A 2 -20.00 -9.17 -28.09
C THR A 2 -19.22 -8.50 -29.22
N ILE A 3 -19.60 -7.28 -29.59
CA ILE A 3 -18.90 -6.47 -30.62
C ILE A 3 -17.89 -5.58 -29.89
N TYR A 4 -16.63 -5.66 -30.28
CA TYR A 4 -15.58 -4.81 -29.72
C TYR A 4 -15.14 -3.77 -30.75
N LYS A 5 -15.00 -2.52 -30.29
CA LYS A 5 -14.23 -1.48 -30.99
C LYS A 5 -12.75 -1.71 -30.70
N ASN A 6 -12.07 -2.44 -31.57
CA ASN A 6 -10.67 -2.76 -31.39
C ASN A 6 -9.77 -1.75 -32.09
N LYS A 7 -8.72 -1.32 -31.42
CA LYS A 7 -7.56 -0.70 -32.05
C LYS A 7 -6.39 -1.68 -32.00
N ASP A 8 -5.89 -2.02 -33.16
CA ASP A 8 -4.71 -2.89 -33.29
C ASP A 8 -3.45 -2.03 -33.38
N ILE A 9 -2.46 -2.37 -32.57
CA ILE A 9 -1.14 -1.73 -32.58
C ILE A 9 -0.05 -2.81 -32.52
N GLU A 10 1.14 -2.44 -32.91
CA GLU A 10 2.31 -3.29 -32.86
C GLU A 10 3.42 -2.59 -32.10
N THR A 11 4.11 -3.30 -31.24
CA THR A 11 5.31 -2.82 -30.55
C THR A 11 6.45 -3.77 -30.79
N ASN A 12 7.60 -3.23 -31.20
CA ASN A 12 8.82 -4.00 -31.40
C ASN A 12 9.80 -3.66 -30.28
N ILE A 13 10.04 -4.60 -29.39
CA ILE A 13 10.95 -4.41 -28.26
C ILE A 13 12.37 -4.29 -28.80
N GLN A 14 13.03 -3.20 -28.46
CA GLN A 14 14.40 -2.92 -28.84
C GLN A 14 15.23 -2.61 -27.59
N ALA A 15 16.53 -2.47 -27.76
CA ALA A 15 17.43 -2.12 -26.66
C ALA A 15 17.21 -0.71 -26.09
N THR A 16 16.46 0.14 -26.78
CA THR A 16 16.12 1.49 -26.36
C THR A 16 14.62 1.63 -26.13
N HIS A 17 14.22 2.69 -25.41
CA HIS A 17 12.82 3.03 -25.17
C HIS A 17 12.00 3.11 -26.47
N VAL A 18 10.85 2.43 -26.46
CA VAL A 18 9.91 2.43 -27.61
C VAL A 18 8.70 3.28 -27.25
N SER A 19 8.54 4.41 -27.92
CA SER A 19 7.32 5.20 -27.85
C SER A 19 6.57 5.15 -29.19
N LEU A 20 5.34 4.68 -29.14
CA LEU A 20 4.44 4.63 -30.29
C LEU A 20 3.68 5.96 -30.47
N GLY A 21 3.86 6.90 -29.56
CA GLY A 21 3.15 8.19 -29.58
C GLY A 21 1.63 8.03 -29.46
N ASN A 22 0.89 8.85 -30.20
CA ASN A 22 -0.57 8.72 -30.25
C ASN A 22 -0.96 7.64 -31.27
N ILE A 23 -1.62 6.59 -30.83
CA ILE A 23 -2.03 5.47 -31.68
C ILE A 23 -3.27 5.76 -32.53
N GLY A 24 -3.83 6.99 -32.44
CA GLY A 24 -5.02 7.40 -33.21
C GLY A 24 -6.31 6.69 -32.79
N ALA A 25 -6.33 6.05 -31.62
CA ALA A 25 -7.56 5.49 -31.08
C ALA A 25 -8.37 6.56 -30.36
N GLN A 26 -9.67 6.54 -30.61
CA GLN A 26 -10.67 7.37 -29.94
C GLN A 26 -11.80 6.48 -29.47
N PHE A 27 -12.02 6.44 -28.16
CA PHE A 27 -13.13 5.73 -27.55
C PHE A 27 -14.07 6.77 -26.92
N TYR A 28 -15.32 6.41 -26.77
CA TYR A 28 -16.29 7.26 -26.10
C TYR A 28 -16.64 6.66 -24.74
N THR A 29 -17.03 7.52 -23.81
CA THR A 29 -17.48 7.09 -22.48
C THR A 29 -18.60 6.05 -22.52
N GLU A 30 -19.41 6.04 -23.57
CA GLU A 30 -20.46 5.07 -23.84
C GLU A 30 -19.96 3.71 -24.40
N ASP A 31 -18.70 3.60 -24.75
CA ASP A 31 -18.12 2.34 -25.25
C ASP A 31 -17.84 1.34 -24.11
N GLU A 32 -18.69 1.33 -23.07
CA GLU A 32 -18.59 0.41 -21.94
C GLU A 32 -18.56 -1.04 -22.42
N ASN A 33 -17.61 -1.81 -21.89
CA ASN A 33 -17.41 -3.23 -22.24
C ASN A 33 -17.23 -3.54 -23.74
N SER A 34 -17.03 -2.51 -24.57
CA SER A 34 -16.84 -2.67 -26.02
C SER A 34 -15.50 -2.09 -26.54
N ALA A 35 -14.89 -1.16 -25.80
CA ALA A 35 -13.62 -0.57 -26.16
C ALA A 35 -12.43 -1.49 -25.83
N SER A 36 -11.56 -1.73 -26.80
CA SER A 36 -10.34 -2.50 -26.54
C SER A 36 -9.16 -2.13 -27.44
N ILE A 37 -7.95 -2.45 -26.96
CA ILE A 37 -6.70 -2.27 -27.69
C ILE A 37 -6.02 -3.62 -27.75
N ARG A 38 -5.71 -4.10 -28.95
CA ARG A 38 -4.91 -5.30 -29.17
C ARG A 38 -3.50 -4.91 -29.50
N ILE A 39 -2.53 -5.56 -28.89
CA ILE A 39 -1.11 -5.21 -28.99
C ILE A 39 -0.36 -6.47 -29.44
N TYR A 40 0.31 -6.37 -30.58
CA TYR A 40 1.22 -7.39 -31.08
C TYR A 40 2.63 -7.06 -30.60
N ILE A 41 3.18 -7.90 -29.73
CA ILE A 41 4.51 -7.72 -29.16
C ILE A 41 5.52 -8.48 -29.99
N LYS A 42 6.49 -7.77 -30.54
CA LYS A 42 7.59 -8.30 -31.32
C LYS A 42 8.94 -8.01 -30.69
N HIS A 43 9.92 -8.79 -31.01
CA HIS A 43 11.33 -8.54 -30.74
C HIS A 43 12.13 -8.87 -32.00
N ASN A 44 12.88 -7.88 -32.51
CA ASN A 44 13.56 -7.96 -33.81
C ASN A 44 12.60 -8.44 -34.94
N ASP A 45 11.45 -7.79 -35.03
CA ASP A 45 10.38 -8.05 -36.02
C ASP A 45 9.75 -9.43 -35.97
N LYS A 46 10.07 -10.25 -34.97
CA LYS A 46 9.48 -11.56 -34.74
C LYS A 46 8.52 -11.54 -33.56
N PRO A 47 7.38 -12.24 -33.62
CA PRO A 47 6.48 -12.35 -32.49
C PRO A 47 7.19 -12.88 -31.23
N VAL A 48 6.90 -12.27 -30.07
CA VAL A 48 7.40 -12.77 -28.79
C VAL A 48 6.48 -13.88 -28.29
N ASN A 49 7.00 -15.06 -28.07
CA ASN A 49 6.23 -16.10 -27.40
C ASN A 49 6.24 -15.87 -25.89
N LEU A 50 5.16 -15.28 -25.36
CA LEU A 50 5.03 -14.88 -23.96
C LEU A 50 5.08 -16.09 -23.01
N ALA A 51 4.55 -17.23 -23.42
CA ALA A 51 4.52 -18.44 -22.59
C ALA A 51 5.93 -19.01 -22.39
N THR A 52 6.69 -19.18 -23.47
CA THR A 52 8.05 -19.74 -23.39
C THR A 52 9.04 -18.76 -22.78
N ALA A 53 8.80 -17.44 -22.94
CA ALA A 53 9.62 -16.41 -22.32
C ALA A 53 9.32 -16.17 -20.84
N GLY A 54 8.24 -16.75 -20.30
CA GLY A 54 7.80 -16.53 -18.92
C GLY A 54 7.49 -15.06 -18.63
N LEU A 55 6.95 -14.35 -19.63
CA LEU A 55 6.68 -12.92 -19.54
C LEU A 55 5.20 -12.64 -19.31
N THR A 56 4.90 -11.89 -18.28
CA THR A 56 3.55 -11.39 -17.96
C THR A 56 3.45 -9.92 -18.34
N PRO A 57 2.48 -9.53 -19.19
CA PRO A 57 2.25 -8.16 -19.54
C PRO A 57 1.57 -7.40 -18.39
N ILE A 58 2.03 -6.18 -18.14
CA ILE A 58 1.47 -5.26 -17.14
C ILE A 58 1.23 -3.92 -17.84
N LEU A 59 0.04 -3.39 -17.73
CA LEU A 59 -0.33 -2.10 -18.28
C LEU A 59 -0.63 -1.11 -17.15
N SER A 60 -0.08 0.08 -17.27
CA SER A 60 -0.39 1.19 -16.38
C SER A 60 -0.93 2.36 -17.22
N LEU A 61 -1.93 3.05 -16.71
CA LEU A 61 -2.57 4.17 -17.38
C LEU A 61 -2.45 5.44 -16.54
N SER A 62 -2.15 6.54 -17.20
CA SER A 62 -2.16 7.89 -16.61
C SER A 62 -3.14 8.76 -17.38
N MET A 63 -4.14 9.25 -16.70
CA MET A 63 -5.23 10.03 -17.27
C MET A 63 -4.92 11.54 -17.25
N GLN A 64 -5.57 12.28 -18.11
CA GLN A 64 -5.40 13.73 -18.19
C GLN A 64 -5.87 14.47 -16.94
N ASP A 65 -6.87 13.95 -16.25
CA ASP A 65 -7.39 14.49 -14.99
C ASP A 65 -6.49 14.20 -13.78
N GLY A 66 -5.41 13.44 -14.01
CA GLY A 66 -4.43 13.01 -12.99
C GLY A 66 -4.80 11.73 -12.27
N SER A 67 -5.83 11.01 -12.71
CA SER A 67 -6.11 9.65 -12.26
C SER A 67 -5.04 8.69 -12.77
N TYR A 68 -4.75 7.64 -12.00
CA TYR A 68 -3.73 6.65 -12.33
C TYR A 68 -4.24 5.25 -12.04
N PHE A 69 -4.12 4.37 -13.01
CA PHE A 69 -4.49 2.96 -12.91
C PHE A 69 -3.22 2.13 -13.14
N ASP A 70 -2.84 1.36 -12.15
CA ASP A 70 -1.71 0.43 -12.28
C ASP A 70 -2.21 -1.00 -12.40
N ASN A 71 -1.38 -1.83 -13.03
CA ASN A 71 -1.65 -3.26 -13.16
C ASN A 71 -3.04 -3.58 -13.77
N GLU A 72 -3.42 -2.83 -14.81
CA GLU A 72 -4.67 -3.09 -15.53
C GLU A 72 -4.68 -4.50 -16.10
N PRO A 73 -5.81 -5.22 -15.98
CA PRO A 73 -5.92 -6.60 -16.44
C PRO A 73 -5.77 -6.68 -17.95
N ILE A 74 -4.90 -7.58 -18.41
CA ILE A 74 -4.64 -7.85 -19.82
C ILE A 74 -4.93 -9.31 -20.13
N ASP A 75 -5.69 -9.56 -21.19
CA ASP A 75 -5.89 -10.88 -21.73
C ASP A 75 -4.75 -11.27 -22.68
N ILE A 76 -4.13 -12.41 -22.47
CA ILE A 76 -3.21 -12.99 -23.45
C ILE A 76 -4.07 -13.77 -24.45
N VAL A 77 -4.20 -13.25 -25.68
CA VAL A 77 -5.07 -13.82 -26.70
C VAL A 77 -4.37 -14.96 -27.45
N LEU A 78 -3.14 -14.72 -27.92
CA LEU A 78 -2.31 -15.71 -28.60
C LEU A 78 -0.87 -15.57 -28.05
N ALA A 79 -0.53 -16.43 -27.10
CA ALA A 79 0.75 -16.35 -26.40
C ALA A 79 1.96 -16.55 -27.33
N ASP A 80 1.85 -17.45 -28.29
CA ASP A 80 2.87 -17.79 -29.27
C ASP A 80 3.12 -16.67 -30.32
N GLN A 81 2.10 -15.83 -30.54
CA GLN A 81 2.14 -14.70 -31.45
C GLN A 81 2.38 -13.36 -30.74
N GLY A 82 2.54 -13.36 -29.41
CA GLY A 82 2.70 -12.13 -28.64
C GLY A 82 1.49 -11.22 -28.66
N LEU A 83 0.30 -11.77 -28.95
CA LEU A 83 -0.94 -11.00 -29.02
C LEU A 83 -1.60 -10.92 -27.65
N ILE A 84 -1.73 -9.68 -27.17
CA ILE A 84 -2.45 -9.34 -25.95
C ILE A 84 -3.61 -8.40 -26.26
N GLN A 85 -4.61 -8.37 -25.39
CA GLN A 85 -5.75 -7.46 -25.49
C GLN A 85 -6.00 -6.81 -24.15
N TYR A 86 -6.04 -5.48 -24.14
CA TYR A 86 -6.55 -4.69 -23.06
C TYR A 86 -7.98 -4.28 -23.37
N LYS A 87 -8.93 -4.69 -22.52
CA LYS A 87 -10.32 -4.24 -22.54
C LYS A 87 -10.44 -3.07 -21.59
N ILE A 88 -10.84 -1.91 -22.10
CA ILE A 88 -10.97 -0.70 -21.28
C ILE A 88 -12.15 -0.91 -20.34
N ARG A 89 -11.88 -0.87 -19.02
CA ARG A 89 -12.88 -1.09 -17.98
C ARG A 89 -13.78 0.13 -17.81
N ASP A 90 -14.97 -0.09 -17.26
CA ASP A 90 -15.99 0.94 -17.06
C ASP A 90 -15.51 2.09 -16.17
N ASN A 91 -14.71 1.80 -15.14
CA ASN A 91 -14.11 2.83 -14.30
C ASN A 91 -13.07 3.68 -15.05
N VAL A 92 -12.34 3.11 -16.00
CA VAL A 92 -11.33 3.80 -16.82
C VAL A 92 -11.99 4.65 -17.90
N ILE A 93 -13.00 4.09 -18.61
CA ILE A 93 -13.60 4.75 -19.77
C ILE A 93 -14.39 6.03 -19.43
N LYS A 94 -14.77 6.19 -18.16
CA LYS A 94 -15.43 7.40 -17.65
C LYS A 94 -14.53 8.64 -17.60
N HIS A 95 -13.20 8.44 -17.59
CA HIS A 95 -12.22 9.52 -17.52
C HIS A 95 -11.91 10.05 -18.92
N THR A 96 -12.47 11.21 -19.24
CA THR A 96 -12.28 11.83 -20.56
C THR A 96 -10.91 12.48 -20.70
N GLY A 97 -10.43 12.56 -21.94
CA GLY A 97 -9.19 13.22 -22.28
C GLY A 97 -8.12 12.26 -22.77
N LYS A 98 -6.87 12.74 -22.74
CA LYS A 98 -5.72 11.95 -23.17
C LYS A 98 -5.30 10.93 -22.13
N VAL A 99 -5.17 9.69 -22.54
CA VAL A 99 -4.64 8.58 -21.75
C VAL A 99 -3.23 8.27 -22.21
N LYS A 100 -2.28 8.21 -21.28
CA LYS A 100 -0.94 7.67 -21.51
C LYS A 100 -0.89 6.26 -20.97
N ALA A 101 -0.49 5.31 -21.77
CA ALA A 101 -0.37 3.91 -21.44
C ALA A 101 1.09 3.48 -21.46
N THR A 102 1.51 2.75 -20.44
CA THR A 102 2.85 2.17 -20.32
C THR A 102 2.72 0.66 -20.21
N LEU A 103 3.25 -0.04 -21.21
CA LEU A 103 3.29 -1.50 -21.24
C LEU A 103 4.65 -1.99 -20.74
N ARG A 104 4.61 -2.85 -19.73
CA ARG A 104 5.79 -3.55 -19.20
C ARG A 104 5.59 -5.05 -19.35
N LEU A 105 6.67 -5.78 -19.51
CA LEU A 105 6.70 -7.25 -19.46
C LEU A 105 7.52 -7.67 -18.24
N LYS A 106 6.95 -8.46 -17.38
CA LYS A 106 7.58 -8.89 -16.14
C LYS A 106 7.78 -10.41 -16.12
N SER A 107 8.95 -10.84 -15.66
CA SER A 107 9.21 -12.22 -15.24
C SER A 107 9.56 -12.26 -13.75
N GLU A 108 9.87 -13.43 -13.20
CA GLU A 108 10.31 -13.57 -11.81
C GLU A 108 11.59 -12.78 -11.50
N THR A 109 12.46 -12.59 -12.48
CA THR A 109 13.80 -12.02 -12.29
C THR A 109 14.02 -10.65 -12.91
N GLN A 110 13.13 -10.21 -13.81
CA GLN A 110 13.32 -8.97 -14.54
C GLN A 110 12.00 -8.29 -14.91
N SER A 111 12.08 -6.97 -15.10
CA SER A 111 10.99 -6.17 -15.65
C SER A 111 11.52 -5.40 -16.85
N LEU A 112 10.81 -5.51 -17.98
CA LEU A 112 11.16 -4.88 -19.23
C LEU A 112 10.09 -3.85 -19.61
N HIS A 113 10.51 -2.61 -19.87
CA HIS A 113 9.64 -1.61 -20.47
C HIS A 113 9.46 -1.95 -21.97
N ALA A 114 8.24 -2.32 -22.35
CA ALA A 114 7.99 -2.76 -23.72
C ALA A 114 7.62 -1.60 -24.64
N SER A 115 6.72 -0.72 -24.22
CA SER A 115 6.37 0.48 -24.99
C SER A 115 5.54 1.49 -24.18
N GLU A 116 5.53 2.72 -24.69
CA GLU A 116 4.58 3.76 -24.29
C GLU A 116 3.73 4.17 -25.49
N PHE A 117 2.45 4.45 -25.25
CA PHE A 117 1.54 4.97 -26.24
C PHE A 117 0.47 5.84 -25.60
N SER A 118 -0.28 6.55 -26.43
CA SER A 118 -1.43 7.34 -25.95
C SER A 118 -2.62 7.22 -26.86
N PHE A 119 -3.80 7.36 -26.26
CA PHE A 119 -5.09 7.39 -26.96
C PHE A 119 -6.00 8.42 -26.29
N ASN A 120 -7.20 8.63 -26.82
CA ASN A 120 -8.15 9.57 -26.25
C ASN A 120 -9.45 8.88 -25.88
N ILE A 121 -10.04 9.30 -24.76
CA ILE A 121 -11.42 9.01 -24.39
C ILE A 121 -12.20 10.32 -24.53
N LEU A 122 -13.26 10.31 -25.32
CA LEU A 122 -14.10 11.45 -25.62
C LEU A 122 -15.41 11.34 -24.87
N SER A 123 -15.90 12.46 -24.35
CA SER A 123 -17.25 12.52 -23.80
C SER A 123 -18.28 12.48 -24.92
N SER A 124 -19.31 11.69 -24.76
CA SER A 124 -20.50 11.71 -25.61
C SER A 124 -21.40 12.95 -25.37
N GLY A 125 -21.09 13.71 -24.31
CA GLY A 125 -21.88 14.86 -23.87
C GLY A 125 -23.03 14.50 -22.93
N LEU A 126 -23.17 13.23 -22.59
CA LEU A 126 -24.18 12.70 -21.65
C LEU A 126 -23.61 12.42 -20.25
N ASP A 127 -22.31 12.58 -20.08
CA ASP A 127 -21.61 12.15 -18.88
C ASP A 127 -21.72 13.15 -17.72
N GLU A 128 -21.93 12.62 -16.55
CA GLU A 128 -21.67 13.33 -15.29
C GLU A 128 -20.15 13.49 -15.08
N LYS A 129 -19.76 14.56 -14.40
CA LYS A 129 -18.34 14.77 -14.06
C LYS A 129 -17.85 13.66 -13.15
N VAL A 130 -16.83 12.94 -13.59
CA VAL A 130 -16.18 11.89 -12.81
C VAL A 130 -15.17 12.53 -11.87
N ALA A 131 -15.18 12.12 -10.61
CA ALA A 131 -14.16 12.51 -9.66
C ALA A 131 -12.82 11.83 -10.00
N LYS A 132 -11.72 12.49 -9.64
CA LYS A 132 -10.38 11.90 -9.80
C LYS A 132 -10.31 10.57 -9.04
N GLU A 133 -9.95 9.52 -9.75
CA GLU A 133 -9.80 8.18 -9.18
C GLU A 133 -8.31 7.84 -9.02
N ILE A 134 -7.98 7.40 -7.82
CA ILE A 134 -6.65 6.87 -7.52
C ILE A 134 -6.83 5.43 -7.09
N ASN A 135 -6.12 4.51 -7.75
CA ASN A 135 -6.18 3.10 -7.38
C ASN A 135 -5.67 2.90 -5.96
N ILE A 136 -6.58 2.46 -5.07
CA ILE A 136 -6.31 2.28 -3.64
C ILE A 136 -5.28 1.17 -3.40
N ASP A 137 -5.22 0.16 -4.25
CA ASP A 137 -4.27 -0.95 -4.10
C ASP A 137 -2.83 -0.43 -4.18
N LEU A 138 -2.55 0.47 -5.14
CA LEU A 138 -1.24 1.11 -5.24
C LEU A 138 -0.90 1.95 -3.99
N ILE A 139 -1.88 2.63 -3.42
CA ILE A 139 -1.69 3.41 -2.18
C ILE A 139 -1.44 2.46 -1.01
N GLY A 140 -2.18 1.36 -0.92
CA GLY A 140 -2.00 0.32 0.11
C GLY A 140 -0.58 -0.23 0.11
N ASP A 141 -0.10 -0.68 -1.03
CA ASP A 141 1.23 -1.23 -1.22
C ASP A 141 2.32 -0.20 -0.89
N LYS A 142 2.14 1.07 -1.31
CA LYS A 142 3.09 2.15 -1.00
C LYS A 142 3.08 2.56 0.46
N ILE A 143 1.94 2.56 1.11
CA ILE A 143 1.83 2.80 2.56
C ILE A 143 2.53 1.67 3.32
N GLU A 144 2.30 0.41 2.94
CA GLU A 144 2.95 -0.74 3.56
C GLU A 144 4.46 -0.69 3.39
N GLU A 145 4.96 -0.43 2.18
CA GLU A 145 6.39 -0.25 1.89
C GLU A 145 7.00 0.85 2.76
N VAL A 146 6.36 2.02 2.85
CA VAL A 146 6.83 3.16 3.66
C VAL A 146 6.79 2.84 5.15
N LEU A 147 5.75 2.16 5.64
CA LEU A 147 5.63 1.75 7.04
C LEU A 147 6.70 0.73 7.41
N LEU A 148 6.95 -0.26 6.56
CA LEU A 148 7.98 -1.27 6.77
C LEU A 148 9.39 -0.64 6.72
N ALA A 149 9.66 0.21 5.75
CA ALA A 149 10.94 0.91 5.61
C ALA A 149 11.24 1.87 6.77
N ASN A 150 10.21 2.38 7.43
CA ASN A 150 10.35 3.31 8.56
C ASN A 150 9.90 2.71 9.90
N ALA A 151 9.74 1.41 10.00
CA ALA A 151 9.26 0.73 11.21
C ALA A 151 10.06 1.09 12.47
N SER A 152 11.36 1.37 12.32
CA SER A 152 12.22 1.83 13.42
C SER A 152 11.89 3.24 13.91
N LYS A 153 11.33 4.11 13.06
CA LYS A 153 10.91 5.47 13.42
C LYS A 153 9.58 5.50 14.17
N PHE A 154 8.76 4.46 13.94
CA PHE A 154 7.48 4.28 14.63
C PHE A 154 7.60 3.47 15.94
N LYS A 155 8.81 3.00 16.27
CA LYS A 155 9.09 2.37 17.54
C LYS A 155 9.16 3.45 18.60
N GLY A 156 8.20 3.47 19.52
CA GLY A 156 8.24 4.33 20.69
C GLY A 156 9.55 4.15 21.47
N ALA A 157 10.01 5.19 22.14
CA ALA A 157 11.15 5.10 23.04
C ALA A 157 10.92 3.97 24.07
N LYS A 158 11.98 3.25 24.37
CA LYS A 158 11.94 2.25 25.45
C LYS A 158 11.53 2.96 26.74
N GLY A 159 10.49 2.48 27.41
CA GLY A 159 10.06 3.02 28.69
C GLY A 159 11.24 3.10 29.68
N ASP A 160 11.23 4.12 30.49
CA ASP A 160 12.26 4.34 31.50
C ASP A 160 12.32 3.15 32.45
N LYS A 161 13.53 2.89 32.95
CA LYS A 161 13.74 1.87 33.97
C LYS A 161 12.99 2.32 35.22
N GLY A 162 12.10 1.46 35.75
CA GLY A 162 11.41 1.73 37.00
C GLY A 162 12.37 2.12 38.12
N ASP A 163 11.97 3.07 38.92
CA ASP A 163 12.75 3.59 40.03
C ASP A 163 13.18 2.46 40.97
N THR A 164 14.38 2.62 41.52
CA THR A 164 14.89 1.70 42.53
C THR A 164 13.97 1.82 43.74
N GLY A 165 13.39 0.69 44.21
CA GLY A 165 12.59 0.67 45.44
C GLY A 165 13.29 1.40 46.56
N SER A 166 12.54 2.18 47.34
CA SER A 166 13.06 2.90 48.50
C SER A 166 13.69 1.90 49.49
N GLN A 167 14.83 2.29 50.05
CA GLN A 167 15.51 1.52 51.07
C GLN A 167 14.56 1.26 52.25
N GLY A 168 14.46 0.01 52.66
CA GLY A 168 13.65 -0.36 53.84
C GLY A 168 14.03 0.50 55.03
N ILE A 169 13.02 0.92 55.79
CA ILE A 169 13.24 1.67 57.02
C ILE A 169 14.11 0.84 57.99
N GLN A 170 15.09 1.51 58.57
CA GLN A 170 15.93 0.90 59.62
C GLN A 170 15.02 0.41 60.75
N GLY A 171 15.18 -0.85 61.11
CA GLY A 171 14.42 -1.43 62.22
C GLY A 171 14.57 -0.60 63.48
N GLU A 172 13.49 -0.47 64.22
CA GLU A 172 13.48 0.24 65.50
C GLU A 172 14.54 -0.34 66.45
N ARG A 173 15.23 0.57 67.17
CA ARG A 173 16.19 0.20 68.19
C ARG A 173 15.45 -0.55 69.30
N GLY A 174 15.82 -1.80 69.51
CA GLY A 174 15.26 -2.59 70.63
C GLY A 174 15.30 -1.81 71.92
N PRO A 175 14.29 -1.98 72.80
CA PRO A 175 14.28 -1.37 74.13
C PRO A 175 15.56 -1.74 74.86
N GLN A 176 16.14 -0.77 75.59
CA GLN A 176 17.33 -1.00 76.39
C GLN A 176 17.02 -2.01 77.45
N GLY A 177 17.66 -3.17 77.31
CA GLY A 177 17.51 -4.25 78.35
C GLY A 177 17.88 -3.72 79.69
N ILE A 178 17.07 -4.06 80.69
CA ILE A 178 17.45 -3.98 82.08
C ILE A 178 18.78 -4.70 82.32
N GLN A 179 19.71 -4.07 82.99
CA GLN A 179 21.05 -4.55 83.16
C GLN A 179 20.96 -5.90 83.92
N GLY A 180 20.96 -6.93 83.13
CA GLY A 180 21.04 -8.32 83.60
C GLY A 180 22.47 -8.82 83.41
N GLU A 181 22.81 -9.85 84.03
CA GLU A 181 24.09 -10.52 83.94
C GLU A 181 24.50 -10.68 82.46
N LYS A 182 25.80 -10.55 82.26
CA LYS A 182 26.43 -10.52 80.91
C LYS A 182 25.89 -11.69 80.06
N GLY A 183 24.83 -11.40 79.30
CA GLY A 183 24.20 -12.35 78.36
C GLY A 183 25.01 -12.40 77.06
N ASP A 184 24.92 -13.54 76.42
CA ASP A 184 25.57 -13.81 75.13
C ASP A 184 25.17 -12.80 74.07
N THR A 185 26.11 -12.53 73.18
CA THR A 185 25.92 -11.59 72.02
C THR A 185 24.77 -12.05 71.13
N GLY A 186 23.68 -11.27 71.09
CA GLY A 186 22.52 -11.58 70.28
C GLY A 186 22.91 -11.82 68.84
N SER A 187 22.30 -12.78 68.17
CA SER A 187 22.50 -13.07 66.75
C SER A 187 22.11 -11.88 65.92
N GLN A 188 22.90 -11.61 64.90
CA GLN A 188 22.68 -10.55 63.92
C GLN A 188 21.29 -10.70 63.25
N GLY A 189 20.49 -9.64 63.22
CA GLY A 189 19.20 -9.62 62.54
C GLY A 189 19.32 -10.07 61.09
N ILE A 190 18.34 -10.84 60.64
CA ILE A 190 18.26 -11.30 59.26
C ILE A 190 18.18 -10.08 58.30
N GLN A 191 18.90 -10.12 57.22
CA GLN A 191 18.85 -9.13 56.19
C GLN A 191 17.42 -9.02 55.62
N GLY A 192 16.89 -7.80 55.52
CA GLY A 192 15.58 -7.59 54.92
C GLY A 192 15.47 -8.21 53.52
N VAL A 193 14.30 -8.73 53.21
CA VAL A 193 14.02 -9.31 51.90
C VAL A 193 14.25 -8.26 50.81
N LYS A 194 14.87 -8.67 49.73
CA LYS A 194 15.05 -7.83 48.53
C LYS A 194 13.68 -7.34 48.07
N GLY A 195 13.53 -6.02 47.88
CA GLY A 195 12.29 -5.44 47.35
C GLY A 195 11.93 -6.08 46.03
N ASP A 196 10.64 -6.17 45.76
CA ASP A 196 10.10 -6.72 44.54
C ASP A 196 10.61 -5.93 43.31
N LYS A 197 10.75 -6.66 42.20
CA LYS A 197 11.12 -6.04 40.91
C LYS A 197 9.98 -5.12 40.50
N GLY A 198 10.25 -3.85 40.30
CA GLY A 198 9.27 -2.89 39.78
C GLY A 198 8.55 -3.44 38.53
N ASP A 199 7.28 -3.13 38.43
CA ASP A 199 6.44 -3.52 37.30
C ASP A 199 7.03 -3.07 35.96
N LYS A 200 6.79 -3.86 34.92
CA LYS A 200 7.19 -3.51 33.55
C LYS A 200 6.41 -2.25 33.19
N GLY A 201 7.12 -1.18 32.82
CA GLY A 201 6.48 0.04 32.31
C GLY A 201 5.48 -0.30 31.19
N ASP A 202 4.40 0.45 31.16
CA ASP A 202 3.35 0.33 30.16
C ASP A 202 3.93 0.46 28.77
N LYS A 203 3.33 -0.25 27.80
CA LYS A 203 3.68 -0.14 26.40
C LYS A 203 3.37 1.30 25.98
N GLY A 204 4.40 2.02 25.50
CA GLY A 204 4.20 3.38 24.98
C GLY A 204 3.05 3.43 23.99
N ASP A 205 2.21 4.45 24.10
CA ASP A 205 1.11 4.69 23.17
C ASP A 205 1.66 4.81 21.77
N SER A 206 1.15 4.00 20.85
CA SER A 206 1.43 4.16 19.44
C SER A 206 0.88 5.52 19.02
N VAL A 207 1.71 6.39 18.47
CA VAL A 207 1.32 7.74 18.03
C VAL A 207 0.24 7.69 16.94
N LEU A 208 0.01 6.52 16.37
CA LEU A 208 -1.09 6.26 15.44
C LEU A 208 -1.82 5.01 15.93
N ALA A 209 -3.03 5.19 16.41
CA ALA A 209 -3.97 4.09 16.52
C ALA A 209 -4.20 3.51 15.12
N SER A 210 -4.45 2.19 15.04
CA SER A 210 -4.74 1.54 13.76
C SER A 210 -5.77 2.35 12.98
N PRO A 211 -5.54 2.64 11.69
CA PRO A 211 -6.47 3.41 10.89
C PRO A 211 -7.85 2.73 10.88
N LYS A 212 -8.89 3.52 11.00
CA LYS A 212 -10.27 3.04 11.05
C LYS A 212 -11.02 3.56 9.84
N ILE A 213 -11.78 2.68 9.20
CA ILE A 213 -12.60 3.00 8.04
C ILE A 213 -14.04 3.11 8.53
N TYR A 214 -14.70 4.21 8.16
CA TYR A 214 -16.08 4.50 8.51
C TYR A 214 -16.83 4.99 7.27
N THR A 215 -18.11 4.76 7.21
CA THR A 215 -18.99 5.55 6.33
C THR A 215 -19.08 6.98 6.87
N ARG A 216 -19.50 7.92 6.02
CA ARG A 216 -19.67 9.33 6.43
C ARG A 216 -20.64 9.48 7.61
N ASP A 217 -21.72 8.71 7.62
CA ASP A 217 -22.73 8.76 8.68
C ASP A 217 -22.19 8.20 10.00
N GLU A 218 -21.48 7.09 9.96
CA GLU A 218 -20.82 6.53 11.16
C GLU A 218 -19.78 7.49 11.72
N TYR A 219 -18.98 8.13 10.87
CA TYR A 219 -17.99 9.12 11.31
C TYR A 219 -18.65 10.34 11.98
N ASN A 220 -19.78 10.80 11.45
CA ASN A 220 -20.53 11.93 12.00
C ASN A 220 -21.19 11.60 13.34
N GLN A 221 -21.53 10.33 13.60
CA GLN A 221 -22.13 9.84 14.84
C GLN A 221 -21.11 9.54 15.95
N LEU A 222 -19.80 9.60 15.67
CA LEU A 222 -18.79 9.42 16.70
C LEU A 222 -18.91 10.50 17.78
N ALA A 223 -19.18 10.08 19.01
CA ALA A 223 -19.32 10.97 20.16
C ALA A 223 -18.04 11.75 20.48
N THR A 224 -16.89 11.15 20.23
CA THR A 224 -15.57 11.75 20.38
C THR A 224 -14.68 11.31 19.21
N LYS A 225 -13.92 12.25 18.66
CA LYS A 225 -12.91 11.99 17.61
C LYS A 225 -11.54 12.15 18.22
N ASP A 226 -10.75 11.09 18.18
CA ASP A 226 -9.40 11.10 18.71
C ASP A 226 -8.46 11.78 17.69
N ASN A 227 -7.71 12.78 18.14
CA ASN A 227 -6.78 13.54 17.31
C ASN A 227 -5.57 12.70 16.83
N ASN A 228 -5.32 11.56 17.45
CA ASN A 228 -4.22 10.65 17.12
C ASN A 228 -4.66 9.45 16.27
N THR A 229 -5.91 9.42 15.84
CA THR A 229 -6.45 8.36 14.99
C THR A 229 -6.67 8.86 13.57
N LEU A 230 -6.17 8.12 12.59
CA LEU A 230 -6.45 8.38 11.18
C LEU A 230 -7.79 7.73 10.80
N TYR A 231 -8.73 8.55 10.37
CA TYR A 231 -10.05 8.11 9.94
C TYR A 231 -10.12 8.15 8.42
N PHE A 232 -10.42 7.02 7.79
CA PHE A 232 -10.77 6.95 6.38
C PHE A 232 -12.29 6.92 6.25
N ILE A 233 -12.84 7.80 5.44
CA ILE A 233 -14.28 7.87 5.19
C ILE A 233 -14.54 7.29 3.81
N SER A 234 -15.25 6.14 3.77
CA SER A 234 -15.75 5.60 2.51
C SER A 234 -17.02 6.34 2.11
N GLU A 235 -17.08 6.81 0.90
CA GLU A 235 -18.32 7.27 0.26
C GLU A 235 -18.95 6.04 -0.40
N VAL A 236 -20.11 5.62 0.12
CA VAL A 236 -20.95 4.58 -0.48
C VAL A 236 -21.87 5.25 -1.50
#